data_17f58b5c8288550762dcabdfdc00a1d0
#
_entry.id   17f58b5c8288550762dcabdfdc00a1d0
#
_cell.length_a   1.000
_cell.length_b   1.000
_cell.length_c   1.000
_cell.angle_alpha   90.00
_cell.angle_beta   90.00
_cell.angle_gamma   90.00
#
_symmetry.space_group_name_H-M   'P 1'
#
loop_
_entity.id
_entity.type
_entity.pdbx_description
1 polymer ?
#
loop_
_entity_poly.entity_id
_entity_poly.type
_entity_poly.pdbx_seq_one_letter_code
_entity_poly.pdbx_strand_id
1 'polypeptide(L)'
;MEVFQAFLSGIPLLQIVGDVDHFTAPALEEAAREALALDRGCLLFDLSAVPYLDSAGAGVFLTLDSQMAPGFWVGAIGANANLLRIFEIVGLGSRPSFRIFARTEDACAVLSDTDS
;
A
#
# COMPACT_ATOMS: atom_id res chain seq x y z
N MET A 1 8.94 11.14 7.76
CA MET A 1 7.89 10.55 6.89
C MET A 1 6.67 11.46 6.88
N GLU A 2 6.10 11.65 5.71
CA GLU A 2 4.87 12.41 5.55
C GLU A 2 3.85 11.52 4.83
N VAL A 3 2.58 11.69 5.16
CA VAL A 3 1.48 10.93 4.54
C VAL A 3 0.46 11.94 4.00
N PHE A 4 0.18 11.83 2.70
CA PHE A 4 -0.83 12.67 2.03
C PHE A 4 -1.97 11.78 1.55
N GLN A 5 -3.18 12.15 1.91
CA GLN A 5 -4.36 11.41 1.49
C GLN A 5 -4.87 11.95 0.16
N ALA A 6 -5.15 11.04 -0.77
CA ALA A 6 -5.72 11.36 -2.07
C ALA A 6 -6.70 10.25 -2.46
N PHE A 7 -7.27 10.35 -3.65
CA PHE A 7 -8.16 9.33 -4.20
C PHE A 7 -7.80 9.09 -5.66
N LEU A 8 -7.89 7.83 -6.06
CA LEU A 8 -7.68 7.40 -7.44
C LEU A 8 -8.89 6.59 -7.86
N SER A 9 -9.68 7.10 -8.80
CA SER A 9 -10.94 6.46 -9.24
C SER A 9 -11.86 6.12 -8.06
N GLY A 10 -11.94 7.03 -7.08
CA GLY A 10 -12.76 6.85 -5.88
C GLY A 10 -12.15 5.97 -4.79
N ILE A 11 -10.94 5.45 -5.01
CA ILE A 11 -10.24 4.58 -4.07
C ILE A 11 -9.23 5.41 -3.26
N PRO A 12 -9.15 5.20 -1.93
CA PRO A 12 -8.17 5.92 -1.12
C PRO A 12 -6.75 5.61 -1.56
N LEU A 13 -5.95 6.65 -1.72
CA LEU A 13 -4.54 6.58 -2.09
C LEU A 13 -3.74 7.34 -1.04
N LEU A 14 -2.83 6.66 -0.36
CA LEU A 14 -1.92 7.28 0.59
C LEU A 14 -0.56 7.47 -0.09
N GLN A 15 -0.16 8.73 -0.26
CA GLN A 15 1.16 9.08 -0.77
C GLN A 15 2.11 9.20 0.40
N ILE A 16 3.13 8.35 0.42
CA ILE A 16 4.10 8.30 1.52
C ILE A 16 5.39 8.95 1.03
N VAL A 17 5.92 9.87 1.82
CA VAL A 17 7.17 10.56 1.51
C VAL A 17 8.15 10.35 2.65
N GLY A 18 9.33 9.80 2.34
CA GLY A 18 10.38 9.57 3.31
C GLY A 18 10.48 8.12 3.75
N ASP A 19 11.45 7.84 4.63
CA ASP A 19 11.72 6.49 5.11
C ASP A 19 10.59 5.97 6.00
N VAL A 20 10.26 4.70 5.85
CA VAL A 20 9.31 4.01 6.71
C VAL A 20 10.08 3.03 7.59
N ASP A 21 10.20 3.36 8.87
CA ASP A 21 10.95 2.59 9.85
C ASP A 21 10.12 2.37 11.12
N HIS A 22 10.73 1.78 12.14
CA HIS A 22 9.99 1.47 13.38
C HIS A 22 9.50 2.72 14.13
N PHE A 23 10.09 3.90 13.88
CA PHE A 23 9.60 5.14 14.46
C PHE A 23 8.37 5.69 13.74
N THR A 24 8.30 5.50 12.43
CA THR A 24 7.22 6.04 11.58
C THR A 24 6.13 5.03 11.28
N ALA A 25 6.40 3.74 11.45
CA ALA A 25 5.43 2.68 11.18
C ALA A 25 4.08 2.86 11.89
N PRO A 26 4.02 3.25 13.19
CA PRO A 26 2.73 3.47 13.85
C PRO A 26 1.86 4.54 13.19
N ALA A 27 2.48 5.62 12.73
CA ALA A 27 1.75 6.70 12.04
C ALA A 27 1.20 6.22 10.69
N LEU A 28 1.97 5.42 9.97
CA LEU A 28 1.52 4.83 8.72
C LEU A 28 0.35 3.86 8.95
N GLU A 29 0.44 3.03 9.97
CA GLU A 29 -0.62 2.09 10.32
C GLU A 29 -1.92 2.82 10.65
N GLU A 30 -1.84 3.90 11.42
CA GLU A 30 -3.01 4.70 11.77
C GLU A 30 -3.66 5.33 10.54
N ALA A 31 -2.86 5.92 9.65
CA ALA A 31 -3.35 6.50 8.41
C ALA A 31 -4.03 5.44 7.53
N ALA A 32 -3.45 4.25 7.47
CA ALA A 32 -4.01 3.15 6.71
C ALA A 32 -5.35 2.67 7.29
N ARG A 33 -5.46 2.57 8.60
CA ARG A 33 -6.72 2.19 9.26
C ARG A 33 -7.83 3.20 8.99
N GLU A 34 -7.52 4.49 9.02
CA GLU A 34 -8.48 5.53 8.68
C GLU A 34 -8.96 5.40 7.24
N ALA A 35 -8.05 5.11 6.32
CA ALA A 35 -8.40 4.91 4.92
C ALA A 35 -9.24 3.65 4.71
N LEU A 36 -8.92 2.56 5.41
CA LEU A 36 -9.68 1.31 5.35
C LEU A 36 -11.11 1.49 5.88
N ALA A 37 -11.32 2.39 6.84
CA ALA A 37 -12.63 2.68 7.39
C ALA A 37 -13.59 3.27 6.34
N LEU A 38 -13.08 3.78 5.22
CA LEU A 38 -13.91 4.26 4.11
C LEU A 38 -14.58 3.11 3.34
N ASP A 39 -14.09 1.89 3.51
CA ASP A 39 -14.69 0.66 2.97
C ASP A 39 -14.93 0.71 1.46
N ARG A 40 -13.87 1.07 0.72
CA ARG A 40 -13.94 1.21 -0.75
C ARG A 40 -13.48 -0.04 -1.51
N GLY A 41 -13.23 -1.15 -0.81
CA GLY A 41 -12.82 -2.42 -1.42
C GLY A 41 -11.34 -2.58 -1.64
N CYS A 42 -10.57 -1.49 -1.63
CA CYS A 42 -9.11 -1.53 -1.72
C CYS A 42 -8.50 -0.25 -1.17
N LEU A 43 -7.20 -0.32 -0.92
CA LEU A 43 -6.39 0.79 -0.45
C LEU A 43 -5.10 0.81 -1.25
N LEU A 44 -4.73 1.98 -1.76
CA LEU A 44 -3.52 2.16 -2.55
C LEU A 44 -2.48 2.95 -1.77
N PHE A 45 -1.21 2.56 -1.93
CA PHE A 45 -0.07 3.30 -1.40
C PHE A 45 0.83 3.71 -2.56
N ASP A 46 1.12 4.99 -2.66
CA ASP A 46 2.15 5.48 -3.57
C ASP A 46 3.46 5.53 -2.80
N LEU A 47 4.37 4.62 -3.15
CA LEU A 47 5.66 4.46 -2.49
C LEU A 47 6.82 5.01 -3.33
N SER A 48 6.53 5.77 -4.38
CA SER A 48 7.56 6.30 -5.28
C SER A 48 8.51 7.27 -4.59
N ALA A 49 8.11 7.87 -3.48
CA ALA A 49 8.94 8.78 -2.69
C ALA A 49 9.42 8.16 -1.37
N VAL A 50 9.38 6.83 -1.27
CA VAL A 50 9.89 6.06 -0.12
C VAL A 50 11.21 5.41 -0.52
N PRO A 51 12.35 5.95 -0.09
CA PRO A 51 13.65 5.37 -0.47
C PRO A 51 14.00 4.12 0.33
N TYR A 52 13.46 4.00 1.56
CA TYR A 52 13.84 2.94 2.49
C TYR A 52 12.65 2.46 3.30
N LEU A 53 12.60 1.15 3.52
CA LEU A 53 11.60 0.49 4.33
C LEU A 53 12.30 -0.61 5.14
N ASP A 54 12.14 -0.61 6.46
CA ASP A 54 12.68 -1.68 7.30
C ASP A 54 11.62 -2.76 7.59
N SER A 55 11.98 -3.74 8.41
CA SER A 55 11.08 -4.85 8.75
C SER A 55 9.82 -4.38 9.50
N ALA A 56 9.92 -3.32 10.29
CA ALA A 56 8.76 -2.77 10.99
C ALA A 56 7.80 -2.10 9.99
N GLY A 57 8.34 -1.39 8.99
CA GLY A 57 7.55 -0.82 7.92
C GLY A 57 6.86 -1.91 7.09
N ALA A 58 7.60 -2.96 6.72
CA ALA A 58 7.02 -4.09 6.02
C ALA A 58 5.93 -4.78 6.86
N GLY A 59 6.11 -4.81 8.17
CA GLY A 59 5.14 -5.37 9.11
C GLY A 59 3.79 -4.68 9.07
N VAL A 60 3.77 -3.38 8.80
CA VAL A 60 2.50 -2.65 8.63
C VAL A 60 1.68 -3.24 7.49
N PHE A 61 2.32 -3.49 6.35
CA PHE A 61 1.63 -4.06 5.19
C PHE A 61 1.16 -5.49 5.45
N LEU A 62 1.96 -6.29 6.16
CA LEU A 62 1.55 -7.63 6.56
C LEU A 62 0.35 -7.61 7.49
N THR A 63 0.34 -6.69 8.46
CA THR A 63 -0.77 -6.53 9.39
C THR A 63 -2.05 -6.13 8.66
N LEU A 64 -1.94 -5.16 7.74
CA LEU A 64 -3.08 -4.72 6.93
C LEU A 64 -3.63 -5.88 6.10
N ASP A 65 -2.76 -6.62 5.44
CA ASP A 65 -3.17 -7.76 4.62
C ASP A 65 -3.91 -8.82 5.44
N SER A 66 -3.43 -9.10 6.65
CA SER A 66 -4.04 -10.11 7.52
C SER A 66 -5.39 -9.68 8.11
N GLN A 67 -5.67 -8.38 8.15
CA GLN A 67 -6.91 -7.83 8.73
C GLN A 67 -7.97 -7.53 7.67
N MET A 68 -7.70 -7.79 6.40
CA MET A 68 -8.61 -7.45 5.33
C MET A 68 -9.81 -8.38 5.25
N ALA A 69 -10.95 -7.78 4.93
CA ALA A 69 -12.16 -8.55 4.61
C ALA A 69 -11.95 -9.31 3.29
N PRO A 70 -12.65 -10.44 3.09
CA PRO A 70 -12.57 -11.17 1.83
C PRO A 70 -12.91 -10.27 0.64
N GLY A 71 -12.09 -10.35 -0.41
CA GLY A 71 -12.26 -9.54 -1.61
C GLY A 71 -11.60 -8.17 -1.54
N PHE A 72 -11.15 -7.74 -0.36
CA PHE A 72 -10.41 -6.49 -0.20
C PHE A 72 -8.94 -6.70 -0.61
N TRP A 73 -8.29 -5.67 -1.17
CA TRP A 73 -6.89 -5.78 -1.54
C TRP A 73 -6.16 -4.46 -1.33
N VAL A 74 -4.84 -4.57 -1.14
CA VAL A 74 -3.93 -3.42 -1.00
C VAL A 74 -3.03 -3.38 -2.22
N GLY A 75 -2.83 -2.18 -2.79
CA GLY A 75 -1.91 -1.96 -3.89
C GLY A 75 -0.74 -1.08 -3.48
N ALA A 76 0.46 -1.44 -3.92
CA ALA A 76 1.67 -0.64 -3.75
C ALA A 76 2.13 -0.17 -5.12
N ILE A 77 2.27 1.14 -5.28
CA ILE A 77 2.62 1.78 -6.55
C ILE A 77 4.02 2.39 -6.46
N GLY A 78 4.86 2.10 -7.44
CA GLY A 78 6.13 2.78 -7.61
C GLY A 78 7.22 2.39 -6.62
N ALA A 79 7.11 1.23 -5.98
CA ALA A 79 8.14 0.75 -5.05
C ALA A 79 9.46 0.51 -5.79
N ASN A 80 10.58 0.98 -5.20
CA ASN A 80 11.89 0.75 -5.77
C ASN A 80 12.35 -0.70 -5.56
N ALA A 81 13.50 -1.07 -6.11
CA ALA A 81 14.01 -2.44 -6.05
C ALA A 81 14.23 -2.94 -4.62
N ASN A 82 14.65 -2.04 -3.71
CA ASN A 82 14.86 -2.41 -2.30
C ASN A 82 13.54 -2.75 -1.60
N LEU A 83 12.51 -1.96 -1.84
CA LEU A 83 11.18 -2.19 -1.29
C LEU A 83 10.58 -3.48 -1.85
N LEU A 84 10.72 -3.71 -3.15
CA LEU A 84 10.23 -4.93 -3.80
C LEU A 84 10.89 -6.16 -3.20
N ARG A 85 12.20 -6.08 -2.94
CA ARG A 85 12.93 -7.19 -2.32
C ARG A 85 12.41 -7.50 -0.92
N ILE A 86 12.15 -6.46 -0.11
CA ILE A 86 11.62 -6.64 1.23
C ILE A 86 10.22 -7.26 1.19
N PHE A 87 9.36 -6.80 0.29
CA PHE A 87 8.03 -7.39 0.11
C PHE A 87 8.12 -8.88 -0.25
N GLU A 88 9.09 -9.25 -1.09
CA GLU A 88 9.31 -10.64 -1.45
C GLU A 88 9.81 -11.46 -0.26
N ILE A 89 10.77 -10.93 0.50
CA ILE A 89 11.34 -11.63 1.67
C ILE A 89 10.27 -11.91 2.73
N VAL A 90 9.37 -10.96 2.99
CA VAL A 90 8.30 -11.14 3.98
C VAL A 90 7.08 -11.88 3.42
N GLY A 91 7.11 -12.26 2.14
CA GLY A 91 6.06 -13.08 1.52
C GLY A 91 4.85 -12.30 1.01
N LEU A 92 4.89 -10.97 0.99
CA LEU A 92 3.77 -10.16 0.50
C LEU A 92 3.55 -10.33 -1.00
N GLY A 93 4.63 -10.50 -1.76
CA GLY A 93 4.54 -10.63 -3.21
C GLY A 93 3.77 -11.84 -3.70
N SER A 94 3.60 -12.87 -2.86
CA SER A 94 2.85 -14.08 -3.19
C SER A 94 1.40 -14.05 -2.70
N ARG A 95 0.97 -13.00 -2.01
CA ARG A 95 -0.40 -12.89 -1.48
C ARG A 95 -1.32 -12.27 -2.53
N PRO A 96 -2.46 -12.91 -2.85
CA PRO A 96 -3.37 -12.35 -3.87
C PRO A 96 -4.04 -11.04 -3.43
N SER A 97 -4.11 -10.77 -2.12
CA SER A 97 -4.66 -9.54 -1.56
C SER A 97 -3.66 -8.38 -1.53
N PHE A 98 -2.41 -8.60 -1.90
CA PHE A 98 -1.38 -7.56 -2.02
C PHE A 98 -0.92 -7.47 -3.48
N ARG A 99 -1.14 -6.32 -4.11
CA ARG A 99 -0.83 -6.10 -5.53
C ARG A 99 0.25 -5.05 -5.68
N ILE A 100 1.16 -5.28 -6.64
CA ILE A 100 2.28 -4.39 -6.90
C ILE A 100 2.11 -3.81 -8.30
N PHE A 101 2.19 -2.47 -8.39
CA PHE A 101 2.08 -1.76 -9.66
C PHE A 101 3.34 -0.93 -9.86
N ALA A 102 3.89 -0.97 -11.07
CA ALA A 102 5.06 -0.15 -11.40
C ALA A 102 4.69 1.34 -11.44
N ARG A 103 3.50 1.66 -11.95
CA ARG A 103 3.05 3.04 -12.13
C ARG A 103 1.57 3.17 -11.79
N THR A 104 1.17 4.43 -11.55
CA THR A 104 -0.23 4.76 -11.25
C THR A 104 -1.18 4.31 -12.36
N GLU A 105 -0.76 4.40 -13.62
CA GLU A 105 -1.57 4.00 -14.77
C GLU A 105 -1.95 2.52 -14.71
N ASP A 106 -1.05 1.68 -14.21
CA ASP A 106 -1.30 0.24 -14.08
C ASP A 106 -2.41 -0.03 -13.06
N ALA A 107 -2.43 0.71 -11.96
CA ALA A 107 -3.49 0.62 -10.96
C ALA A 107 -4.81 1.13 -11.52
N CYS A 108 -4.79 2.24 -12.27
CA CYS A 108 -5.98 2.77 -12.92
C CYS A 108 -6.61 1.76 -13.87
N ALA A 109 -5.80 1.03 -14.62
CA ALA A 109 -6.29 0.02 -15.56
C ALA A 109 -7.06 -1.09 -14.83
N VAL A 110 -6.56 -1.56 -13.69
CA VAL A 110 -7.23 -2.57 -12.88
C VAL A 110 -8.54 -2.04 -12.31
N LEU A 111 -8.53 -0.79 -11.79
CA LEU A 111 -9.73 -0.17 -11.22
C LEU A 111 -10.81 0.06 -12.28
N SER A 112 -10.42 0.42 -13.50
CA SER A 112 -11.35 0.62 -14.61
C SER A 112 -12.02 -0.69 -15.01
N ASP A 113 -11.28 -1.80 -14.98
CA ASP A 113 -11.81 -3.12 -15.34
C ASP A 113 -12.86 -3.61 -14.32
N THR A 114 -12.73 -3.21 -13.05
CA THR A 114 -13.68 -3.62 -12.01
C THR A 114 -15.00 -2.85 -12.07
N ASP A 115 -15.04 -1.72 -12.75
CA ASP A 115 -16.24 -0.88 -12.90
C ASP A 115 -17.13 -1.29 -14.08
N SER A 116 -16.71 -2.24 -14.86
CA SER A 116 -17.45 -2.67 -16.05
C SER A 116 -18.46 -3.79 -15.81
#